data_8d526946539624325526ca4f446a2144
#
_entry.id   8d526946539624325526ca4f446a2144
#
_cell.length_a   1.000
_cell.length_b   1.000
_cell.length_c   1.000
_cell.angle_alpha   90.00
_cell.angle_beta   90.00
_cell.angle_gamma   90.00
#
_symmetry.space_group_name_H-M   'P 1'
#
loop_
_entity.id
_entity.type
_entity.pdbx_description
1 polymer ?
#
loop_
_entity_poly.entity_id
_entity_poly.type
_entity_poly.pdbx_seq_one_letter_code
_entity_poly.pdbx_strand_id
1 'polypeptide(L)'
;MKAHIGVDSKLKIVHSFAATPANVHDGHLLPKLLHGNETRVWGDAAYRGKTAVIRACAPAAADFTHEYSARRKGLSRRERAIHRTKARIRARVEHPFHVVKRIFGFVKVRYRGIAKNAHRLVVTFALANLYLHRKRLLMARV
;
A
#
# COMPACT_ATOMS: atom_id res chain seq x y z
N MET A 1 15.94 -3.17 5.80
CA MET A 1 14.72 -2.42 6.18
C MET A 1 13.68 -2.58 5.09
N LYS A 2 12.42 -2.81 5.49
CA LYS A 2 11.23 -2.74 4.61
C LYS A 2 10.41 -1.51 4.96
N ALA A 3 9.75 -0.93 3.96
CA ALA A 3 8.74 0.12 4.12
C ALA A 3 7.38 -0.47 3.72
N HIS A 4 6.41 -0.32 4.59
CA HIS A 4 5.03 -0.75 4.38
C HIS A 4 4.16 0.51 4.35
N ILE A 5 3.25 0.59 3.39
CA ILE A 5 2.37 1.75 3.22
C ILE A 5 0.92 1.32 3.02
N GLY A 6 0.00 2.07 3.63
CA GLY A 6 -1.41 2.08 3.28
C GLY A 6 -1.67 3.20 2.27
N VAL A 7 -2.36 2.88 1.18
CA VAL A 7 -2.63 3.83 0.10
C VAL A 7 -4.11 3.86 -0.20
N ASP A 8 -4.69 5.06 -0.24
CA ASP A 8 -6.06 5.23 -0.72
C ASP A 8 -6.18 4.82 -2.18
N SER A 9 -7.09 3.90 -2.46
CA SER A 9 -7.25 3.31 -3.79
C SER A 9 -7.80 4.27 -4.84
N LYS A 10 -8.46 5.36 -4.43
CA LYS A 10 -9.02 6.38 -5.33
C LYS A 10 -8.03 7.52 -5.53
N LEU A 11 -7.53 8.07 -4.42
CA LEU A 11 -6.66 9.24 -4.43
C LEU A 11 -5.19 8.91 -4.65
N LYS A 12 -4.78 7.65 -4.42
CA LYS A 12 -3.37 7.21 -4.46
C LYS A 12 -2.48 7.91 -3.42
N ILE A 13 -3.08 8.43 -2.35
CA ILE A 13 -2.39 9.07 -1.24
C ILE A 13 -1.93 8.01 -0.25
N VAL A 14 -0.70 8.09 0.19
CA VAL A 14 -0.18 7.33 1.32
C VAL A 14 -0.75 7.93 2.59
N HIS A 15 -1.60 7.16 3.30
CA HIS A 15 -2.20 7.58 4.56
C HIS A 15 -1.57 6.91 5.79
N SER A 16 -0.92 5.77 5.60
CA SER A 16 -0.28 5.02 6.69
C SER A 16 1.10 4.56 6.27
N PHE A 17 2.02 4.51 7.22
CA PHE A 17 3.39 4.11 7.00
C PHE A 17 3.93 3.32 8.19
N ALA A 18 4.68 2.27 7.91
CA ALA A 18 5.49 1.56 8.90
C ALA A 18 6.83 1.15 8.29
N ALA A 19 7.90 1.27 9.07
CA ALA A 19 9.22 0.76 8.72
C ALA A 19 9.61 -0.38 9.65
N THR A 20 10.15 -1.46 9.09
CA THR A 20 10.54 -2.64 9.85
C THR A 20 11.88 -3.20 9.40
N PRO A 21 12.52 -4.04 10.22
CA PRO A 21 13.59 -4.92 9.75
C PRO A 21 13.10 -5.79 8.58
N ALA A 22 14.06 -6.26 7.77
CA ALA A 22 13.72 -7.01 6.55
C ALA A 22 13.06 -8.38 6.82
N ASN A 23 13.26 -8.96 8.00
CA ASN A 23 12.74 -10.26 8.41
C ASN A 23 11.27 -10.21 8.90
N VAL A 24 10.70 -9.03 9.13
CA VAL A 24 9.30 -8.92 9.56
C VAL A 24 8.38 -9.23 8.40
N HIS A 25 7.39 -10.12 8.65
CA HIS A 25 6.38 -10.48 7.65
C HIS A 25 5.35 -9.37 7.48
N ASP A 26 5.02 -9.04 6.24
CA ASP A 26 4.15 -7.91 5.87
C ASP A 26 2.75 -7.99 6.51
N GLY A 27 2.19 -9.20 6.60
CA GLY A 27 0.87 -9.44 7.20
C GLY A 27 0.74 -9.04 8.68
N HIS A 28 1.84 -8.88 9.42
CA HIS A 28 1.83 -8.42 10.81
C HIS A 28 1.62 -6.90 10.93
N LEU A 29 1.77 -6.17 9.83
CA LEU A 29 1.68 -4.73 9.81
C LEU A 29 0.27 -4.20 9.53
N LEU A 30 -0.69 -5.05 9.19
CA LEU A 30 -2.07 -4.64 8.93
C LEU A 30 -2.66 -3.72 10.01
N PRO A 31 -2.53 -4.01 11.33
CA PRO A 31 -3.07 -3.12 12.37
C PRO A 31 -2.46 -1.71 12.37
N LYS A 32 -1.25 -1.54 11.83
CA LYS A 32 -0.58 -0.25 11.72
C LYS A 32 -0.88 0.47 10.40
N LEU A 33 -1.42 -0.23 9.42
CA LEU A 33 -1.71 0.31 8.09
C LEU A 33 -3.18 0.64 7.91
N LEU A 34 -4.08 0.00 8.68
CA LEU A 34 -5.50 0.26 8.69
C LEU A 34 -5.84 1.30 9.76
N HIS A 35 -6.86 2.13 9.50
CA HIS A 35 -7.31 3.20 10.42
C HIS A 35 -8.79 3.08 10.82
N GLY A 36 -9.48 1.99 10.39
CA GLY A 36 -10.84 1.66 10.82
C GLY A 36 -11.95 2.15 9.91
N ASN A 37 -11.70 3.13 9.05
CA ASN A 37 -12.71 3.72 8.16
C ASN A 37 -12.68 3.13 6.74
N GLU A 38 -11.91 2.07 6.52
CA GLU A 38 -11.83 1.40 5.22
C GLU A 38 -13.16 0.71 4.90
N THR A 39 -13.62 0.86 3.68
CA THR A 39 -14.75 0.10 3.13
C THR A 39 -14.27 -1.11 2.33
N ARG A 40 -13.03 -1.10 1.86
CA ARG A 40 -12.40 -2.17 1.07
C ARG A 40 -10.91 -2.22 1.34
N VAL A 41 -10.39 -3.40 1.61
CA VAL A 41 -8.95 -3.65 1.79
C VAL A 41 -8.43 -4.50 0.63
N TRP A 42 -7.39 -3.99 -0.03
CA TRP A 42 -6.72 -4.66 -1.14
C TRP A 42 -5.28 -4.96 -0.73
N GLY A 43 -4.86 -6.20 -0.86
CA GLY A 43 -3.51 -6.62 -0.53
C GLY A 43 -3.01 -7.71 -1.47
N ASP A 44 -1.73 -7.98 -1.42
CA ASP A 44 -1.12 -9.10 -2.14
C ASP A 44 -1.24 -10.42 -1.35
N ALA A 45 -0.59 -11.47 -1.85
CA ALA A 45 -0.63 -12.78 -1.22
C ALA A 45 0.00 -12.83 0.18
N ALA A 46 0.83 -11.86 0.56
CA ALA A 46 1.42 -11.76 1.90
C ALA A 46 0.38 -11.45 2.98
N TYR A 47 -0.77 -10.90 2.59
CA TYR A 47 -1.90 -10.58 3.48
C TYR A 47 -2.98 -11.65 3.48
N ARG A 48 -2.77 -12.75 2.77
CA ARG A 48 -3.71 -13.88 2.71
C ARG A 48 -3.98 -14.44 4.12
N GLY A 49 -5.25 -14.81 4.38
CA GLY A 49 -5.68 -15.40 5.65
C GLY A 49 -5.70 -14.42 6.82
N LYS A 50 -5.58 -13.11 6.57
CA LYS A 50 -5.66 -12.07 7.60
C LYS A 50 -7.03 -11.42 7.73
N THR A 51 -8.09 -12.06 7.21
CA THR A 51 -9.48 -11.54 7.25
C THR A 51 -9.95 -11.23 8.67
N ALA A 52 -9.57 -12.06 9.67
CA ALA A 52 -9.90 -11.79 11.06
C ALA A 52 -9.25 -10.50 11.58
N VAL A 53 -7.97 -10.24 11.20
CA VAL A 53 -7.26 -9.01 11.55
C VAL A 53 -7.89 -7.81 10.85
N ILE A 54 -8.24 -7.95 9.57
CA ILE A 54 -8.91 -6.88 8.81
C ILE A 54 -10.24 -6.52 9.47
N ARG A 55 -11.07 -7.51 9.83
CA ARG A 55 -12.36 -7.29 10.52
C ARG A 55 -12.18 -6.63 11.88
N ALA A 56 -11.15 -7.00 12.63
CA ALA A 56 -10.86 -6.39 13.92
C ALA A 56 -10.43 -4.93 13.79
N CYS A 57 -9.61 -4.59 12.76
CA CYS A 57 -9.10 -3.24 12.56
C CYS A 57 -10.05 -2.33 11.76
N ALA A 58 -10.82 -2.89 10.83
CA ALA A 58 -11.74 -2.19 9.94
C ALA A 58 -13.03 -3.02 9.75
N PRO A 59 -13.98 -2.97 10.71
CA PRO A 59 -15.16 -3.85 10.74
C PRO A 59 -16.05 -3.72 9.50
N ALA A 60 -16.13 -2.53 8.89
CA ALA A 60 -16.93 -2.27 7.69
C ALA A 60 -16.23 -2.66 6.38
N ALA A 61 -14.97 -3.08 6.44
CA ALA A 61 -14.17 -3.33 5.24
C ALA A 61 -14.45 -4.71 4.63
N ALA A 62 -14.73 -4.72 3.33
CA ALA A 62 -14.69 -5.95 2.54
C ALA A 62 -13.24 -6.32 2.21
N ASP A 63 -12.88 -7.58 2.46
CA ASP A 63 -11.54 -8.12 2.19
C ASP A 63 -11.41 -8.56 0.72
N PHE A 64 -10.52 -7.88 0.01
CA PHE A 64 -10.13 -8.19 -1.38
C PHE A 64 -8.65 -8.58 -1.49
N THR A 65 -8.04 -9.06 -0.41
CA THR A 65 -6.67 -9.56 -0.47
C THR A 65 -6.52 -10.68 -1.52
N HIS A 66 -5.33 -10.78 -2.09
CA HIS A 66 -5.10 -11.67 -3.22
C HIS A 66 -5.00 -13.12 -2.75
N GLU A 67 -5.91 -13.96 -3.17
CA GLU A 67 -5.77 -15.41 -3.02
C GLU A 67 -4.71 -15.93 -3.97
N TYR A 68 -3.76 -16.71 -3.45
CA TYR A 68 -2.77 -17.37 -4.27
C TYR A 68 -3.47 -18.47 -5.09
N SER A 69 -3.75 -18.18 -6.34
CA SER A 69 -4.24 -19.21 -7.26
C SER A 69 -3.04 -20.02 -7.76
N ALA A 70 -2.73 -21.11 -7.07
CA ALA A 70 -1.78 -22.11 -7.54
C ALA A 70 -2.23 -22.76 -8.87
N ARG A 71 -3.49 -22.63 -9.21
CA ARG A 71 -4.12 -23.16 -10.44
C ARG A 71 -4.53 -22.03 -11.38
N ARG A 72 -3.58 -21.38 -12.01
CA ARG A 72 -3.89 -20.49 -13.15
C ARG A 72 -4.47 -21.23 -14.36
N LYS A 73 -4.30 -22.56 -14.44
CA LYS A 73 -4.93 -23.43 -15.43
C LYS A 73 -6.35 -23.75 -14.97
N GLY A 74 -7.37 -23.23 -15.65
CA GLY A 74 -8.77 -23.54 -15.42
C GLY A 74 -9.66 -22.42 -14.86
N LEU A 75 -9.13 -21.21 -14.65
CA LEU A 75 -9.96 -20.07 -14.24
C LEU A 75 -10.98 -19.70 -15.33
N SER A 76 -12.23 -19.53 -14.92
CA SER A 76 -13.30 -19.01 -15.77
C SER A 76 -12.98 -17.57 -16.26
N ARG A 77 -13.67 -17.14 -17.32
CA ARG A 77 -13.55 -15.77 -17.84
C ARG A 77 -13.86 -14.72 -16.75
N ARG A 78 -14.86 -15.00 -15.90
CA ARG A 78 -15.27 -14.12 -14.78
C ARG A 78 -14.19 -14.03 -13.71
N GLU A 79 -13.60 -15.15 -13.29
CA GLU A 79 -12.53 -15.17 -12.29
C GLU A 79 -11.29 -14.43 -12.79
N ARG A 80 -10.91 -14.62 -14.06
CA ARG A 80 -9.81 -13.85 -14.69
C ARG A 80 -10.07 -12.35 -14.67
N ALA A 81 -11.29 -11.90 -14.90
CA ALA A 81 -11.66 -10.49 -14.84
C ALA A 81 -11.54 -9.93 -13.41
N ILE A 82 -11.99 -10.68 -12.40
CA ILE A 82 -11.85 -10.31 -10.99
C ILE A 82 -10.38 -10.20 -10.60
N HIS A 83 -9.56 -11.18 -10.94
CA HIS A 83 -8.12 -11.16 -10.65
C HIS A 83 -7.41 -9.97 -11.33
N ARG A 84 -7.76 -9.67 -12.57
CA ARG A 84 -7.24 -8.50 -13.29
C ARG A 84 -7.59 -7.19 -12.60
N THR A 85 -8.83 -7.06 -12.11
CA THR A 85 -9.27 -5.89 -11.36
C THR A 85 -8.54 -5.75 -10.03
N LYS A 86 -8.40 -6.84 -9.26
CA LYS A 86 -7.62 -6.85 -8.00
C LYS A 86 -6.17 -6.42 -8.26
N ALA A 87 -5.50 -6.99 -9.27
CA ALA A 87 -4.13 -6.65 -9.63
C ALA A 87 -3.99 -5.17 -10.04
N ARG A 88 -4.93 -4.63 -10.84
CA ARG A 88 -4.92 -3.23 -11.27
C ARG A 88 -5.06 -2.25 -10.10
N ILE A 89 -5.92 -2.57 -9.13
CA ILE A 89 -6.08 -1.72 -7.94
C ILE A 89 -4.83 -1.79 -7.07
N ARG A 90 -4.29 -2.97 -6.84
CA ARG A 90 -3.05 -3.16 -6.08
C ARG A 90 -1.88 -2.40 -6.69
N ALA A 91 -1.75 -2.39 -8.01
CA ALA A 91 -0.69 -1.66 -8.70
C ALA A 91 -0.68 -0.14 -8.39
N ARG A 92 -1.78 0.42 -7.87
CA ARG A 92 -1.82 1.83 -7.43
C ARG A 92 -0.88 2.14 -6.28
N VAL A 93 -0.56 1.16 -5.45
CA VAL A 93 0.43 1.28 -4.37
C VAL A 93 1.85 1.51 -4.93
N GLU A 94 2.12 1.07 -6.14
CA GLU A 94 3.42 1.23 -6.79
C GLU A 94 3.71 2.70 -7.17
N HIS A 95 2.67 3.53 -7.38
CA HIS A 95 2.84 4.93 -7.77
C HIS A 95 3.61 5.75 -6.72
N PRO A 96 3.25 5.77 -5.42
CA PRO A 96 4.04 6.45 -4.40
C PRO A 96 5.47 5.93 -4.33
N PHE A 97 5.68 4.62 -4.41
CA PHE A 97 7.02 4.04 -4.43
C PHE A 97 7.83 4.47 -5.66
N HIS A 98 7.19 4.58 -6.82
CA HIS A 98 7.85 5.10 -8.02
C HIS A 98 8.33 6.53 -7.81
N VAL A 99 7.47 7.41 -7.28
CA VAL A 99 7.83 8.81 -6.98
C VAL A 99 8.99 8.87 -5.98
N VAL A 100 8.89 8.12 -4.88
CA VAL A 100 9.93 8.08 -3.84
C VAL A 100 11.28 7.61 -4.40
N LYS A 101 11.28 6.58 -5.23
CA LYS A 101 12.51 6.00 -5.78
C LYS A 101 13.08 6.80 -6.96
N ARG A 102 12.23 7.22 -7.91
CA ARG A 102 12.67 7.81 -9.18
C ARG A 102 12.75 9.33 -9.13
N ILE A 103 11.80 9.99 -8.45
CA ILE A 103 11.76 11.46 -8.40
C ILE A 103 12.58 11.96 -7.20
N PHE A 104 12.40 11.37 -6.01
CA PHE A 104 13.11 11.81 -4.80
C PHE A 104 14.40 11.02 -4.52
N GLY A 105 14.80 10.10 -5.40
CA GLY A 105 16.08 9.41 -5.35
C GLY A 105 16.31 8.55 -4.11
N PHE A 106 15.23 8.02 -3.51
CA PHE A 106 15.37 7.12 -2.36
C PHE A 106 15.68 5.69 -2.85
N VAL A 107 16.91 5.48 -3.30
CA VAL A 107 17.36 4.19 -3.86
C VAL A 107 17.85 3.25 -2.75
N LYS A 108 18.52 3.81 -1.73
CA LYS A 108 19.09 3.07 -0.60
C LYS A 108 18.98 3.84 0.71
N VAL A 109 19.05 3.11 1.83
CA VAL A 109 19.15 3.71 3.16
C VAL A 109 20.48 4.48 3.27
N ARG A 110 20.43 5.66 3.90
CA ARG A 110 21.62 6.54 4.07
C ARG A 110 22.10 6.61 5.52
N TYR A 111 21.20 6.33 6.46
CA TYR A 111 21.50 6.49 7.87
C TYR A 111 21.66 5.14 8.55
N ARG A 112 22.46 5.09 9.61
CA ARG A 112 22.56 3.94 10.50
C ARG A 112 21.28 3.87 11.36
N GLY A 113 20.67 2.69 11.44
CA GLY A 113 19.45 2.44 12.21
C GLY A 113 18.15 2.69 11.46
N ILE A 114 17.07 2.04 11.94
CA ILE A 114 15.74 2.08 11.29
C ILE A 114 15.07 3.44 11.50
N ALA A 115 15.14 4.01 12.71
CA ALA A 115 14.41 5.23 13.06
C ALA A 115 14.75 6.41 12.15
N LYS A 116 16.02 6.71 11.93
CA LYS A 116 16.47 7.82 11.07
C LYS A 116 16.03 7.62 9.61
N ASN A 117 16.10 6.39 9.10
CA ASN A 117 15.64 6.06 7.75
C ASN A 117 14.11 6.09 7.65
N ALA A 118 13.38 5.70 8.70
CA ALA A 118 11.92 5.79 8.77
C ALA A 118 11.47 7.25 8.72
N HIS A 119 12.05 8.16 9.52
CA HIS A 119 11.73 9.59 9.49
C HIS A 119 11.95 10.19 8.08
N ARG A 120 13.07 9.87 7.44
CA ARG A 120 13.31 10.29 6.08
C ARG A 120 12.25 9.77 5.10
N LEU A 121 11.81 8.51 5.23
CA LEU A 121 10.78 7.94 4.38
C LEU A 121 9.41 8.60 4.62
N VAL A 122 9.03 8.89 5.88
CA VAL A 122 7.79 9.62 6.18
C VAL A 122 7.75 10.95 5.46
N VAL A 123 8.81 11.76 5.60
CA VAL A 123 8.92 13.04 4.89
C VAL A 123 8.86 12.86 3.38
N THR A 124 9.57 11.85 2.85
CA THR A 124 9.59 11.59 1.41
C THR A 124 8.22 11.15 0.89
N PHE A 125 7.45 10.35 1.64
CA PHE A 125 6.08 9.97 1.27
C PHE A 125 5.10 11.16 1.37
N ALA A 126 5.27 12.04 2.35
CA ALA A 126 4.48 13.27 2.43
C ALA A 126 4.72 14.16 1.20
N LEU A 127 5.97 14.35 0.80
CA LEU A 127 6.32 15.06 -0.43
C LEU A 127 5.81 14.33 -1.68
N ALA A 128 5.83 12.99 -1.71
CA ALA A 128 5.28 12.21 -2.81
C ALA A 128 3.76 12.42 -2.94
N ASN A 129 3.03 12.52 -1.83
CA ASN A 129 1.61 12.86 -1.84
C ASN A 129 1.36 14.24 -2.47
N LEU A 130 2.12 15.27 -2.06
CA LEU A 130 2.04 16.61 -2.65
C LEU A 130 2.38 16.58 -4.15
N TYR A 131 3.43 15.87 -4.54
CA TYR A 131 3.82 15.73 -5.94
C TYR A 131 2.74 15.06 -6.79
N LEU A 132 2.14 13.97 -6.31
CA LEU A 132 1.09 13.25 -7.02
C LEU A 132 -0.17 14.10 -7.22
N HIS A 133 -0.48 14.96 -6.24
CA HIS A 133 -1.67 15.80 -6.27
C HIS A 133 -1.43 17.25 -6.69
N ARG A 134 -0.20 17.64 -7.07
CA ARG A 134 0.18 19.02 -7.40
C ARG A 134 -0.75 19.74 -8.38
N LYS A 135 -1.22 19.04 -9.43
CA LYS A 135 -2.15 19.64 -10.42
C LYS A 135 -3.49 19.99 -9.79
N ARG A 136 -4.05 19.09 -8.95
CA ARG A 136 -5.32 19.33 -8.26
C ARG A 136 -5.20 20.47 -7.23
N LEU A 137 -4.08 20.53 -6.52
CA LEU A 137 -3.81 21.58 -5.54
C LEU A 137 -3.66 22.95 -6.22
N LEU A 138 -3.03 23.01 -7.38
CA LEU A 138 -2.92 24.24 -8.16
C LEU A 138 -4.27 24.71 -8.72
N MET A 139 -5.13 23.78 -9.15
CA MET A 139 -6.49 24.11 -9.64
C MET A 139 -7.45 24.54 -8.52
N ALA A 140 -7.24 24.12 -7.29
CA ALA A 140 -8.06 24.51 -6.14
C ALA A 140 -7.78 25.95 -5.63
N ARG A 141 -6.86 26.69 -6.26
CA ARG A 141 -6.51 28.09 -5.93
C ARG A 141 -7.28 29.12 -6.74
N VAL A 142 -8.21 28.70 -7.62
CA VAL A 142 -9.05 29.58 -8.43
C VAL A 142 -10.44 29.72 -7.82
#